data_3b67effa7a76021bb4acde8acbae470e
#
_entry.id   3b67effa7a76021bb4acde8acbae470e
#
_cell.length_a   1.000
_cell.length_b   1.000
_cell.length_c   1.000
_cell.angle_alpha   90.00
_cell.angle_beta   90.00
_cell.angle_gamma   90.00
#
_symmetry.space_group_name_H-M   'P 1'
#
loop_
_entity.id
_entity.type
_entity.pdbx_description
1 polymer ?
#
loop_
_entity_poly.entity_id
_entity_poly.type
_entity_poly.pdbx_seq_one_letter_code
_entity_poly.pdbx_strand_id
1 'polypeptide(L)'
;LGGIHFFPTFIVFFCCMPMAQNFSQSYNWTIFLGFGLCIIGILLEIISDKQLHAFRKIHPSGTGIIETGLWNYSRHPNYYGEIMFWWGIFVFGFSFSGLNYLLLAPIAMTAMFWYASIPWIEIKILRTRPQYKDYQKRVHILFPEITILKRLFKG
;
A
#
# COMPACT_ATOMS: atom_id res chain seq x y z
N LEU A 1 15.44 -16.87 -1.06
CA LEU A 1 14.34 -16.15 -1.74
C LEU A 1 12.95 -16.60 -1.27
N GLY A 2 12.75 -17.78 -0.66
CA GLY A 2 11.45 -18.29 -0.22
C GLY A 2 10.83 -17.62 1.00
N GLY A 3 11.63 -17.05 1.91
CA GLY A 3 11.11 -16.49 3.18
C GLY A 3 10.28 -15.22 3.06
N ILE A 4 10.49 -14.44 1.99
CA ILE A 4 9.78 -13.17 1.78
C ILE A 4 8.30 -13.41 1.42
N HIS A 5 7.96 -14.52 0.80
CA HIS A 5 6.58 -14.85 0.42
C HIS A 5 5.80 -15.57 1.52
N PHE A 6 6.47 -16.24 2.46
CA PHE A 6 5.79 -16.97 3.54
C PHE A 6 5.13 -16.03 4.55
N PHE A 7 5.78 -14.95 4.91
CA PHE A 7 5.25 -14.01 5.90
C PHE A 7 3.90 -13.38 5.50
N PRO A 8 3.76 -12.78 4.31
CA PRO A 8 2.46 -12.30 3.84
C PRO A 8 1.40 -13.41 3.76
N THR A 9 1.77 -14.61 3.28
CA THR A 9 0.84 -15.74 3.15
C THR A 9 0.30 -16.20 4.51
N PHE A 10 1.14 -16.27 5.53
CA PHE A 10 0.70 -16.59 6.90
C PHE A 10 -0.25 -15.51 7.44
N ILE A 11 0.05 -14.24 7.21
CA ILE A 11 -0.82 -13.14 7.64
C ILE A 11 -2.18 -13.23 6.94
N VAL A 12 -2.23 -13.49 5.62
CA VAL A 12 -3.48 -13.71 4.87
C VAL A 12 -4.28 -14.84 5.48
N PHE A 13 -3.66 -15.98 5.73
CA PHE A 13 -4.33 -17.15 6.31
C PHE A 13 -4.97 -16.81 7.67
N PHE A 14 -4.22 -16.18 8.57
CA PHE A 14 -4.75 -15.76 9.87
C PHE A 14 -5.85 -14.71 9.76
N CYS A 15 -5.76 -13.78 8.81
CA CYS A 15 -6.82 -12.78 8.57
C CYS A 15 -8.12 -13.39 8.03
N CYS A 16 -8.03 -14.50 7.29
CA CYS A 16 -9.21 -15.18 6.74
C CYS A 16 -9.87 -16.16 7.72
N MET A 17 -9.16 -16.63 8.74
CA MET A 17 -9.67 -17.61 9.70
C MET A 17 -10.99 -17.22 10.40
N PRO A 18 -11.18 -15.99 10.90
CA PRO A 18 -12.43 -15.62 11.56
C PRO A 18 -13.62 -15.53 10.61
N MET A 19 -13.36 -15.29 9.32
CA MET A 19 -14.40 -15.29 8.30
C MET A 19 -15.04 -16.67 8.15
N ALA A 20 -14.27 -17.74 8.39
CA ALA A 20 -14.75 -19.13 8.31
C ALA A 20 -15.63 -19.54 9.52
N GLN A 21 -15.57 -18.81 10.63
CA GLN A 21 -16.21 -19.24 11.88
C GLN A 21 -17.57 -18.58 12.17
N ASN A 22 -17.91 -17.43 11.56
CA ASN A 22 -19.03 -16.60 11.97
C ASN A 22 -19.89 -16.05 10.80
N PHE A 23 -20.33 -16.92 9.88
CA PHE A 23 -21.21 -16.51 8.76
C PHE A 23 -22.66 -16.16 9.16
N SER A 24 -23.04 -16.21 10.44
CA SER A 24 -24.43 -16.02 10.89
C SER A 24 -24.78 -14.60 11.30
N GLN A 25 -23.88 -13.64 11.17
CA GLN A 25 -24.16 -12.25 11.56
C GLN A 25 -24.76 -11.44 10.41
N SER A 26 -25.69 -10.53 10.78
CA SER A 26 -26.35 -9.62 9.85
C SER A 26 -25.33 -8.72 9.13
N TYR A 27 -25.55 -8.52 7.83
CA TYR A 27 -24.74 -7.65 6.99
C TYR A 27 -24.65 -6.24 7.59
N ASN A 28 -23.42 -5.77 7.82
CA ASN A 28 -23.14 -4.45 8.35
C ASN A 28 -22.47 -3.59 7.25
N TRP A 29 -22.65 -2.27 7.27
CA TRP A 29 -22.04 -1.33 6.33
C TRP A 29 -20.49 -1.43 6.28
N THR A 30 -19.86 -1.90 7.34
CA THR A 30 -18.40 -2.12 7.42
C THR A 30 -17.90 -3.16 6.41
N ILE A 31 -18.75 -4.13 6.01
CA ILE A 31 -18.43 -5.08 4.93
C ILE A 31 -18.17 -4.33 3.62
N PHE A 32 -19.07 -3.43 3.26
CA PHE A 32 -18.95 -2.65 2.03
C PHE A 32 -17.75 -1.69 2.08
N LEU A 33 -17.50 -1.09 3.25
CA LEU A 33 -16.34 -0.24 3.47
C LEU A 33 -15.03 -1.04 3.30
N GLY A 34 -14.92 -2.20 3.97
CA GLY A 34 -13.73 -3.06 3.87
C GLY A 34 -13.49 -3.53 2.44
N PHE A 35 -14.54 -3.97 1.76
CA PHE A 35 -14.47 -4.37 0.37
C PHE A 35 -14.06 -3.21 -0.55
N GLY A 36 -14.61 -2.03 -0.36
CA GLY A 36 -14.24 -0.82 -1.10
C GLY A 36 -12.75 -0.46 -0.91
N LEU A 37 -12.24 -0.52 0.32
CA LEU A 37 -10.82 -0.29 0.62
C LEU A 37 -9.92 -1.32 -0.08
N CYS A 38 -10.32 -2.60 -0.09
CA CYS A 38 -9.58 -3.64 -0.80
C CYS A 38 -9.51 -3.35 -2.31
N ILE A 39 -10.63 -3.02 -2.94
CA ILE A 39 -10.67 -2.69 -4.38
C ILE A 39 -9.77 -1.48 -4.68
N ILE A 40 -9.91 -0.39 -3.91
CA ILE A 40 -9.10 0.81 -4.11
C ILE A 40 -7.61 0.49 -3.92
N GLY A 41 -7.27 -0.29 -2.90
CA GLY A 41 -5.89 -0.73 -2.66
C GLY A 41 -5.30 -1.49 -3.84
N ILE A 42 -6.01 -2.49 -4.35
CA ILE A 42 -5.61 -3.27 -5.53
C ILE A 42 -5.47 -2.39 -6.77
N LEU A 43 -6.40 -1.47 -7.01
CA LEU A 43 -6.32 -0.57 -8.15
C LEU A 43 -5.11 0.36 -8.08
N LEU A 44 -4.81 0.92 -6.90
CA LEU A 44 -3.63 1.75 -6.67
C LEU A 44 -2.34 0.96 -6.94
N GLU A 45 -2.24 -0.28 -6.45
CA GLU A 45 -1.10 -1.15 -6.68
C GLU A 45 -0.92 -1.46 -8.17
N ILE A 46 -1.97 -1.94 -8.85
CA ILE A 46 -1.93 -2.28 -10.28
C ILE A 46 -1.56 -1.07 -11.14
N ILE A 47 -2.16 0.10 -10.88
CA ILE A 47 -1.90 1.30 -11.68
C ILE A 47 -0.47 1.79 -11.45
N SER A 48 -0.01 1.85 -10.21
CA SER A 48 1.34 2.31 -9.88
C SER A 48 2.42 1.38 -10.44
N ASP A 49 2.22 0.07 -10.36
CA ASP A 49 3.15 -0.91 -10.91
C ASP A 49 3.19 -0.88 -12.44
N LYS A 50 2.05 -0.71 -13.11
CA LYS A 50 2.01 -0.49 -14.56
C LYS A 50 2.78 0.77 -14.96
N GLN A 51 2.60 1.88 -14.23
CA GLN A 51 3.35 3.12 -14.47
C GLN A 51 4.86 2.90 -14.30
N LEU A 52 5.26 2.24 -13.22
CA LEU A 52 6.67 1.92 -12.96
C LEU A 52 7.26 0.99 -14.02
N HIS A 53 6.50 -0.02 -14.44
CA HIS A 53 6.93 -0.94 -15.48
C HIS A 53 7.09 -0.24 -16.83
N ALA A 54 6.15 0.61 -17.21
CA ALA A 54 6.25 1.43 -18.42
C ALA A 54 7.47 2.36 -18.38
N PHE A 55 7.68 3.03 -17.25
CA PHE A 55 8.85 3.88 -17.04
C PHE A 55 10.18 3.12 -17.20
N ARG A 56 10.28 1.93 -16.59
CA ARG A 56 11.49 1.08 -16.70
C ARG A 56 11.78 0.62 -18.11
N LYS A 57 10.76 0.42 -18.95
CA LYS A 57 10.96 0.06 -20.37
C LYS A 57 11.64 1.14 -21.18
N ILE A 58 11.35 2.40 -20.90
CA ILE A 58 11.98 3.55 -21.62
C ILE A 58 13.26 4.04 -20.94
N HIS A 59 13.57 3.55 -19.73
CA HIS A 59 14.80 3.85 -19.00
C HIS A 59 15.53 2.55 -18.59
N PRO A 60 15.97 1.72 -19.55
CA PRO A 60 16.53 0.39 -19.26
C PRO A 60 17.84 0.43 -18.49
N SER A 61 18.62 1.51 -18.58
CA SER A 61 19.86 1.70 -17.83
C SER A 61 19.66 1.89 -16.33
N GLY A 62 18.41 1.88 -15.84
CA GLY A 62 18.09 2.15 -14.46
C GLY A 62 18.36 3.60 -14.03
N THR A 63 18.60 4.48 -14.98
CA THR A 63 18.73 5.93 -14.77
C THR A 63 17.34 6.58 -14.80
N GLY A 64 17.20 7.68 -14.10
CA GLY A 64 15.93 8.40 -14.02
C GLY A 64 15.09 8.04 -12.81
N ILE A 65 14.15 8.91 -12.50
CA ILE A 65 13.22 8.82 -11.39
C ILE A 65 11.83 8.99 -11.98
N ILE A 66 10.91 8.08 -11.65
CA ILE A 66 9.52 8.23 -12.04
C ILE A 66 8.88 9.30 -11.14
N GLU A 67 8.31 10.33 -11.77
CA GLU A 67 7.66 11.46 -11.10
C GLU A 67 6.29 11.78 -11.71
N THR A 68 5.72 10.85 -12.48
CA THR A 68 4.46 11.05 -13.21
C THR A 68 3.35 10.15 -12.67
N GLY A 69 2.09 10.50 -12.92
CA GLY A 69 0.94 9.73 -12.47
C GLY A 69 0.86 9.66 -10.94
N LEU A 70 0.65 8.48 -10.37
CA LEU A 70 0.56 8.27 -8.92
C LEU A 70 1.89 8.59 -8.20
N TRP A 71 3.02 8.45 -8.88
CA TRP A 71 4.35 8.73 -8.36
C TRP A 71 4.64 10.24 -8.16
N ASN A 72 3.79 11.11 -8.71
CA ASN A 72 3.83 12.54 -8.41
C ASN A 72 3.24 12.87 -7.03
N TYR A 73 2.43 11.98 -6.46
CA TYR A 73 1.72 12.19 -5.22
C TYR A 73 2.27 11.38 -4.04
N SER A 74 2.85 10.23 -4.33
CA SER A 74 3.47 9.33 -3.36
C SER A 74 4.75 8.75 -3.95
N ARG A 75 5.78 8.57 -3.12
CA ARG A 75 7.03 7.91 -3.54
C ARG A 75 6.88 6.38 -3.63
N HIS A 76 5.86 5.83 -2.95
CA HIS A 76 5.57 4.40 -2.93
C HIS A 76 4.06 4.16 -3.02
N PRO A 77 3.41 4.56 -4.13
CA PRO A 77 1.95 4.44 -4.26
C PRO A 77 1.47 2.99 -4.31
N ASN A 78 2.31 2.05 -4.77
CA ASN A 78 2.05 0.61 -4.72
C ASN A 78 2.02 0.10 -3.28
N TYR A 79 2.97 0.49 -2.43
CA TYR A 79 2.95 0.12 -1.00
C TYR A 79 1.78 0.74 -0.26
N TYR A 80 1.39 1.96 -0.63
CA TYR A 80 0.17 2.57 -0.09
C TYR A 80 -1.08 1.76 -0.46
N GLY A 81 -1.16 1.28 -1.71
CA GLY A 81 -2.22 0.38 -2.16
C GLY A 81 -2.27 -0.92 -1.35
N GLU A 82 -1.12 -1.54 -1.14
CA GLU A 82 -1.01 -2.78 -0.35
C GLU A 82 -1.39 -2.56 1.12
N ILE A 83 -0.93 -1.48 1.76
CA ILE A 83 -1.35 -1.12 3.12
C ILE A 83 -2.87 -0.93 3.18
N MET A 84 -3.45 -0.20 2.22
CA MET A 84 -4.90 0.02 2.16
C MET A 84 -5.67 -1.30 2.00
N PHE A 85 -5.17 -2.22 1.20
CA PHE A 85 -5.74 -3.56 1.04
C PHE A 85 -5.77 -4.33 2.37
N TRP A 86 -4.68 -4.34 3.13
CA TRP A 86 -4.60 -5.01 4.43
C TRP A 86 -5.55 -4.40 5.47
N TRP A 87 -5.65 -3.07 5.50
CA TRP A 87 -6.64 -2.39 6.34
C TRP A 87 -8.07 -2.69 5.88
N GLY A 88 -8.30 -2.81 4.57
CA GLY A 88 -9.59 -3.23 4.00
C GLY A 88 -10.00 -4.63 4.45
N ILE A 89 -9.09 -5.60 4.43
CA ILE A 89 -9.32 -6.96 4.95
C ILE A 89 -9.68 -6.93 6.44
N PHE A 90 -8.96 -6.13 7.24
CA PHE A 90 -9.28 -5.99 8.66
C PHE A 90 -10.68 -5.40 8.89
N VAL A 91 -11.03 -4.32 8.19
CA VAL A 91 -12.35 -3.66 8.30
C VAL A 91 -13.45 -4.62 7.86
N PHE A 92 -13.23 -5.40 6.80
CA PHE A 92 -14.14 -6.45 6.36
C PHE A 92 -14.31 -7.53 7.44
N GLY A 93 -13.22 -8.05 7.99
CA GLY A 93 -13.24 -9.08 9.04
C GLY A 93 -13.84 -8.59 10.36
N PHE A 94 -13.67 -7.28 10.67
CA PHE A 94 -14.25 -6.65 11.86
C PHE A 94 -15.78 -6.80 11.93
N SER A 95 -16.45 -6.84 10.78
CA SER A 95 -17.89 -7.05 10.68
C SER A 95 -18.35 -8.39 11.25
N PHE A 96 -17.49 -9.39 11.23
CA PHE A 96 -17.82 -10.76 11.65
C PHE A 96 -17.33 -11.08 13.07
N SER A 97 -16.23 -10.50 13.50
CA SER A 97 -15.57 -10.90 14.74
C SER A 97 -15.27 -9.73 15.70
N GLY A 98 -15.64 -8.49 15.32
CA GLY A 98 -15.33 -7.31 16.10
C GLY A 98 -13.83 -7.02 16.20
N LEU A 99 -13.45 -6.21 17.18
CA LEU A 99 -12.06 -5.89 17.46
C LEU A 99 -11.37 -7.09 18.09
N ASN A 100 -10.35 -7.61 17.42
CA ASN A 100 -9.59 -8.79 17.87
C ASN A 100 -8.13 -8.70 17.41
N TYR A 101 -7.36 -9.79 17.66
CA TYR A 101 -5.94 -9.89 17.33
C TYR A 101 -5.61 -9.69 15.82
N LEU A 102 -6.59 -9.77 14.93
CA LEU A 102 -6.39 -9.53 13.49
C LEU A 102 -5.95 -8.10 13.17
N LEU A 103 -6.20 -7.14 14.08
CA LEU A 103 -5.65 -5.79 13.97
C LEU A 103 -4.12 -5.78 13.91
N LEU A 104 -3.47 -6.79 14.48
CA LEU A 104 -2.00 -6.91 14.41
C LEU A 104 -1.49 -7.06 12.98
N ALA A 105 -2.26 -7.64 12.07
CA ALA A 105 -1.84 -7.87 10.70
C ALA A 105 -1.64 -6.57 9.90
N PRO A 106 -2.62 -5.66 9.75
CA PRO A 106 -2.39 -4.40 9.05
C PRO A 106 -1.39 -3.50 9.77
N ILE A 107 -1.31 -3.54 11.10
CA ILE A 107 -0.29 -2.81 11.86
C ILE A 107 1.11 -3.36 11.52
N ALA A 108 1.32 -4.67 11.54
CA ALA A 108 2.60 -5.30 11.22
C ALA A 108 3.01 -5.01 9.77
N MET A 109 2.08 -5.09 8.81
CA MET A 109 2.34 -4.77 7.41
C MET A 109 2.71 -3.29 7.24
N THR A 110 1.97 -2.37 7.86
CA THR A 110 2.28 -0.94 7.82
C THR A 110 3.66 -0.66 8.42
N ALA A 111 3.96 -1.26 9.58
CA ALA A 111 5.26 -1.12 10.22
C ALA A 111 6.41 -1.69 9.38
N MET A 112 6.21 -2.86 8.76
CA MET A 112 7.19 -3.48 7.87
C MET A 112 7.52 -2.56 6.68
N PHE A 113 6.51 -1.98 6.02
CA PHE A 113 6.76 -1.05 4.93
C PHE A 113 7.47 0.20 5.42
N TRP A 114 7.00 0.80 6.51
CA TRP A 114 7.50 2.07 7.01
C TRP A 114 8.93 1.98 7.55
N TYR A 115 9.26 0.94 8.31
CA TYR A 115 10.53 0.83 9.02
C TYR A 115 11.57 -0.06 8.31
N ALA A 116 11.14 -0.95 7.42
CA ALA A 116 12.06 -1.86 6.75
C ALA A 116 12.09 -1.67 5.24
N SER A 117 10.98 -1.90 4.53
CA SER A 117 10.98 -1.97 3.07
C SER A 117 11.32 -0.64 2.40
N ILE A 118 10.65 0.44 2.82
CA ILE A 118 10.86 1.78 2.23
C ILE A 118 12.27 2.30 2.50
N PRO A 119 12.77 2.35 3.74
CA PRO A 119 14.13 2.81 3.99
C PRO A 119 15.18 2.02 3.21
N TRP A 120 15.04 0.70 3.16
CA TRP A 120 15.98 -0.14 2.46
C TRP A 120 16.01 0.12 0.94
N ILE A 121 14.84 0.25 0.31
CA ILE A 121 14.76 0.53 -1.13
C ILE A 121 15.22 1.95 -1.47
N GLU A 122 14.90 2.95 -0.63
CA GLU A 122 15.33 4.34 -0.85
C GLU A 122 16.84 4.51 -0.69
N ILE A 123 17.47 3.83 0.28
CA ILE A 123 18.92 3.78 0.40
C ILE A 123 19.56 3.20 -0.87
N LYS A 124 18.98 2.11 -1.41
CA LYS A 124 19.46 1.51 -2.66
C LYS A 124 19.31 2.45 -3.85
N ILE A 125 18.18 3.16 -3.94
CA ILE A 125 17.94 4.14 -5.01
C ILE A 125 18.93 5.29 -4.91
N LEU A 126 19.13 5.86 -3.72
CA LEU A 126 20.07 6.98 -3.50
C LEU A 126 21.52 6.65 -3.87
N ARG A 127 21.95 5.39 -3.68
CA ARG A 127 23.29 4.94 -4.08
C ARG A 127 23.52 5.00 -5.60
N THR A 128 22.47 4.77 -6.39
CA THR A 128 22.55 4.74 -7.86
C THR A 128 22.04 6.02 -8.50
N ARG A 129 21.25 6.80 -7.78
CA ARG A 129 20.54 8.01 -8.25
C ARG A 129 20.52 9.09 -7.17
N PRO A 130 21.63 9.84 -6.97
CA PRO A 130 21.70 10.86 -5.92
C PRO A 130 20.63 11.95 -6.04
N GLN A 131 20.19 12.26 -7.27
CA GLN A 131 19.11 13.22 -7.55
C GLN A 131 17.75 12.81 -6.96
N TYR A 132 17.57 11.55 -6.54
CA TYR A 132 16.38 11.09 -5.82
C TYR A 132 16.12 11.89 -4.53
N LYS A 133 17.17 12.49 -3.96
CA LYS A 133 17.06 13.34 -2.77
C LYS A 133 16.14 14.57 -3.01
N ASP A 134 16.14 15.13 -4.21
CA ASP A 134 15.27 16.26 -4.53
C ASP A 134 13.82 15.83 -4.74
N TYR A 135 13.59 14.64 -5.26
CA TYR A 135 12.26 14.01 -5.30
C TYR A 135 11.73 13.74 -3.88
N GLN A 136 12.58 13.25 -2.97
CA GLN A 136 12.20 13.03 -1.57
C GLN A 136 11.75 14.31 -0.84
N LYS A 137 12.28 15.48 -1.21
CA LYS A 137 11.87 16.77 -0.62
C LYS A 137 10.48 17.24 -1.08
N ARG A 138 10.07 16.82 -2.28
CA ARG A 138 8.85 17.30 -2.94
C ARG A 138 7.66 16.37 -2.80
N VAL A 139 7.92 15.08 -2.64
CA VAL A 139 6.89 14.03 -2.66
C VAL A 139 6.91 13.23 -1.36
N HIS A 140 5.75 13.03 -0.78
CA HIS A 140 5.58 12.28 0.47
C HIS A 140 5.85 10.78 0.29
N ILE A 141 6.17 10.11 1.40
CA ILE A 141 6.54 8.69 1.39
C ILE A 141 5.38 7.81 0.91
N LEU A 142 4.24 7.88 1.58
CA LEU A 142 3.08 7.02 1.33
C LEU A 142 1.82 7.83 1.05
N PHE A 143 1.48 8.76 1.95
CA PHE A 143 0.22 9.49 1.87
C PHE A 143 0.40 10.74 1.00
N PRO A 144 -0.49 10.96 0.01
CA PRO A 144 -0.55 12.24 -0.65
C PRO A 144 -0.93 13.31 0.40
N GLU A 145 -0.22 14.42 0.40
CA GLU A 145 -0.53 15.52 1.31
C GLU A 145 -1.97 16.01 1.11
N ILE A 146 -2.66 16.30 2.21
CA ILE A 146 -4.02 16.90 2.19
C ILE A 146 -4.05 18.21 1.40
N THR A 147 -2.92 18.88 1.26
CA THR A 147 -2.71 20.07 0.41
C THR A 147 -3.05 19.81 -1.07
N ILE A 148 -2.89 18.56 -1.55
CA ILE A 148 -3.24 18.18 -2.93
C ILE A 148 -4.76 18.15 -3.12
N LEU A 149 -5.51 17.67 -2.14
CA LEU A 149 -6.97 17.78 -2.15
C LEU A 149 -7.41 19.25 -2.25
N LYS A 150 -6.71 20.17 -1.55
CA LYS A 150 -6.98 21.61 -1.67
C LYS A 150 -6.67 22.18 -3.05
N ARG A 151 -5.75 21.61 -3.82
CA ARG A 151 -5.49 22.04 -5.22
C ARG A 151 -6.54 21.52 -6.20
N LEU A 152 -7.07 20.31 -5.99
CA LEU A 152 -8.14 19.76 -6.82
C LEU A 152 -9.49 20.49 -6.62
N PHE A 153 -9.69 21.09 -5.43
CA PHE A 153 -10.92 21.88 -5.11
C PHE A 153 -10.73 23.40 -5.28
N LYS A 154 -9.57 23.87 -5.77
CA LYS A 154 -9.30 25.29 -6.08
C LYS A 154 -9.20 25.58 -7.59
N GLY A 155 -9.57 24.63 -8.45
CA GLY A 155 -9.70 24.79 -9.89
C GLY A 155 -11.12 25.22 -10.27
#